data_5f784bf2a96c88926419182561e11d21
#
_entry.id   5f784bf2a96c88926419182561e11d21
#
_cell.length_a   1.000
_cell.length_b   1.000
_cell.length_c   1.000
_cell.angle_alpha   90.00
_cell.angle_beta   90.00
_cell.angle_gamma   90.00
#
_symmetry.space_group_name_H-M   'P 1'
#
loop_
_entity.id
_entity.type
_entity.pdbx_description
1 polymer ?
#
loop_
_entity_poly.entity_id
_entity_poly.type
_entity_poly.pdbx_seq_one_letter_code
_entity_poly.pdbx_strand_id
1 'polypeptide(L)'
;MTKNCTMILSELGPFVLNNENELIYSKKFKNILSSNILISNGDYSEILDISDKLRRYDSVFSNDTGLISYLRNNGINVYVMPSEKIREISNHKLYYLIQAGFAENEYDAHIQLRQFALDFSSSKVRRISEKLDLHISQSINALDELDKIINVIGARLREWYGLHFPELDYLIQNIFTYAEIVKLSGHRNNINLNMLENLGIERKRADMILVAVQRSKGGDILEENLSIIKKLGNEIIMQTELRKILAHQIEEMMEKIAPNIKELLTATVGARLLAKAGSLQKLSVMPASTIQIIGAEKALFRSLKTGAPPPKHGILFQHPILHSAPKWQRGKMARAIASKVAIAARIDLFRNGEKDLHISEQLNTRIAEIQEKYKEPSLSQQKPYRKEMMMINYNRNPKRRFNKFNKKHVKKNKFSKRNKY
;
A
#
# COMPACT_ATOMS: atom_id res chain seq x y z
N MET A 1 -38.82 -32.87 -28.64
CA MET A 1 -38.01 -32.86 -27.39
C MET A 1 -36.88 -31.84 -27.58
N THR A 2 -36.82 -30.83 -26.75
CA THR A 2 -35.74 -29.83 -26.78
C THR A 2 -34.43 -30.52 -26.45
N LYS A 3 -33.44 -30.41 -27.36
CA LYS A 3 -32.09 -30.99 -27.14
C LYS A 3 -31.27 -30.03 -26.29
N ASN A 4 -31.25 -30.28 -25.01
CA ASN A 4 -30.41 -29.48 -24.06
C ASN A 4 -29.11 -30.24 -23.77
N CYS A 5 -28.01 -29.50 -23.53
CA CYS A 5 -26.77 -30.07 -23.09
C CYS A 5 -26.12 -29.20 -22.00
N THR A 6 -25.19 -29.80 -21.28
CA THR A 6 -24.44 -29.11 -20.20
C THR A 6 -22.96 -29.14 -20.55
N MET A 7 -22.39 -27.96 -20.76
CA MET A 7 -20.96 -27.81 -21.01
C MET A 7 -20.23 -27.40 -19.71
N ILE A 8 -19.26 -28.21 -19.31
CA ILE A 8 -18.47 -28.01 -18.13
C ILE A 8 -17.04 -27.71 -18.51
N LEU A 9 -16.54 -26.61 -18.02
CA LEU A 9 -15.15 -26.25 -18.12
C LEU A 9 -14.44 -26.76 -16.85
N SER A 10 -13.66 -27.83 -17.01
CA SER A 10 -12.79 -28.35 -15.96
C SER A 10 -11.35 -27.87 -16.15
N GLU A 11 -10.52 -28.07 -15.14
CA GLU A 11 -9.10 -27.72 -15.19
C GLU A 11 -8.32 -28.51 -16.26
N LEU A 12 -8.70 -29.75 -16.53
CA LEU A 12 -8.03 -30.64 -17.50
C LEU A 12 -8.54 -30.47 -18.92
N GLY A 13 -9.75 -29.89 -19.07
CA GLY A 13 -10.39 -29.68 -20.37
C GLY A 13 -11.91 -29.54 -20.27
N PRO A 14 -12.56 -29.04 -21.33
CA PRO A 14 -14.01 -28.98 -21.43
C PRO A 14 -14.60 -30.34 -21.75
N PHE A 15 -15.78 -30.61 -21.20
CA PHE A 15 -16.60 -31.75 -21.57
C PHE A 15 -18.10 -31.38 -21.61
N VAL A 16 -18.88 -32.11 -22.37
CA VAL A 16 -20.30 -31.86 -22.62
C VAL A 16 -21.10 -33.08 -22.22
N LEU A 17 -22.14 -32.88 -21.42
CA LEU A 17 -23.06 -33.89 -20.94
C LEU A 17 -24.46 -33.70 -21.58
N ASN A 18 -25.19 -34.80 -21.79
CA ASN A 18 -26.62 -34.76 -22.16
C ASN A 18 -27.50 -34.45 -20.92
N ASN A 19 -28.84 -34.47 -21.13
CA ASN A 19 -29.80 -34.29 -20.04
C ASN A 19 -29.76 -35.42 -18.99
N GLU A 20 -29.26 -36.59 -19.34
CA GLU A 20 -29.14 -37.78 -18.48
C GLU A 20 -27.77 -37.86 -17.80
N ASN A 21 -26.98 -36.80 -17.90
CA ASN A 21 -25.60 -36.69 -17.37
C ASN A 21 -24.60 -37.67 -18.04
N GLU A 22 -24.91 -38.16 -19.25
CA GLU A 22 -23.96 -38.96 -20.01
C GLU A 22 -23.02 -38.08 -20.83
N LEU A 23 -21.79 -38.52 -21.01
CA LEU A 23 -20.77 -37.80 -21.77
C LEU A 23 -21.05 -37.86 -23.27
N ILE A 24 -21.20 -36.70 -23.92
CA ILE A 24 -21.37 -36.57 -25.38
C ILE A 24 -20.03 -36.26 -26.05
N TYR A 25 -19.25 -35.35 -25.44
CA TYR A 25 -18.03 -34.86 -26.03
C TYR A 25 -17.05 -34.42 -24.94
N SER A 26 -15.78 -34.67 -25.20
CA SER A 26 -14.69 -34.20 -24.34
C SER A 26 -13.48 -33.79 -25.17
N LYS A 27 -12.69 -32.83 -24.64
CA LYS A 27 -11.42 -32.42 -25.24
C LYS A 27 -10.43 -32.10 -24.15
N LYS A 28 -9.39 -32.93 -24.01
CA LYS A 28 -8.30 -32.65 -23.07
C LYS A 28 -7.44 -31.49 -23.60
N PHE A 29 -7.04 -30.57 -22.73
CA PHE A 29 -6.10 -29.52 -23.10
C PHE A 29 -4.74 -30.08 -23.44
N LYS A 30 -4.12 -29.61 -24.53
CA LYS A 30 -2.76 -30.01 -24.90
C LYS A 30 -1.73 -29.57 -23.86
N ASN A 31 -1.86 -28.36 -23.40
CA ASN A 31 -1.08 -27.80 -22.28
C ASN A 31 -2.06 -27.23 -21.25
N ILE A 32 -2.28 -27.98 -20.18
CA ILE A 32 -3.29 -27.66 -19.15
C ILE A 32 -3.04 -26.28 -18.53
N LEU A 33 -1.77 -25.92 -18.28
CA LEU A 33 -1.42 -24.66 -17.67
C LEU A 33 -1.67 -23.45 -18.60
N SER A 34 -1.15 -23.51 -19.84
CA SER A 34 -1.31 -22.40 -20.80
C SER A 34 -2.77 -22.18 -21.20
N SER A 35 -3.54 -23.24 -21.43
CA SER A 35 -4.95 -23.16 -21.77
C SER A 35 -5.76 -22.49 -20.66
N ASN A 36 -5.53 -22.87 -19.40
CA ASN A 36 -6.22 -22.24 -18.28
C ASN A 36 -5.80 -20.76 -18.06
N ILE A 37 -4.56 -20.41 -18.40
CA ILE A 37 -4.11 -19.00 -18.38
C ILE A 37 -4.82 -18.20 -19.47
N LEU A 38 -4.93 -18.71 -20.70
CA LEU A 38 -5.66 -18.07 -21.80
C LEU A 38 -7.14 -17.85 -21.44
N ILE A 39 -7.79 -18.89 -20.94
CA ILE A 39 -9.19 -18.84 -20.47
C ILE A 39 -9.35 -17.80 -19.35
N SER A 40 -8.45 -17.75 -18.39
CA SER A 40 -8.50 -16.77 -17.31
C SER A 40 -8.35 -15.31 -17.79
N ASN A 41 -7.75 -15.10 -18.97
CA ASN A 41 -7.63 -13.81 -19.63
C ASN A 41 -8.79 -13.52 -20.59
N GLY A 42 -9.78 -14.44 -20.71
CA GLY A 42 -10.95 -14.29 -21.58
C GLY A 42 -10.74 -14.81 -23.00
N ASP A 43 -9.64 -15.49 -23.28
CA ASP A 43 -9.38 -16.13 -24.58
C ASP A 43 -9.83 -17.59 -24.54
N TYR A 44 -10.86 -17.89 -25.33
CA TYR A 44 -11.49 -19.21 -25.46
C TYR A 44 -11.18 -19.87 -26.81
N SER A 45 -10.12 -19.50 -27.50
CA SER A 45 -9.75 -19.99 -28.82
C SER A 45 -9.60 -21.50 -28.89
N GLU A 46 -9.12 -22.16 -27.85
CA GLU A 46 -8.97 -23.61 -27.80
C GLU A 46 -10.31 -24.40 -27.72
N ILE A 47 -11.40 -23.71 -27.46
CA ILE A 47 -12.74 -24.29 -27.27
C ILE A 47 -13.61 -24.10 -28.54
N LEU A 48 -13.10 -23.42 -29.56
CA LEU A 48 -13.84 -23.14 -30.81
C LEU A 48 -14.43 -24.40 -31.45
N ASP A 49 -13.67 -25.50 -31.54
CA ASP A 49 -14.12 -26.76 -32.12
C ASP A 49 -15.36 -27.35 -31.43
N ILE A 50 -15.54 -27.04 -30.13
CA ILE A 50 -16.68 -27.47 -29.34
C ILE A 50 -17.89 -26.57 -29.63
N SER A 51 -17.66 -25.27 -29.81
CA SER A 51 -18.71 -24.30 -30.05
C SER A 51 -19.55 -24.66 -31.31
N ASP A 52 -18.89 -25.15 -32.36
CA ASP A 52 -19.59 -25.58 -33.59
C ASP A 52 -20.49 -26.81 -33.36
N LYS A 53 -20.08 -27.69 -32.44
CA LYS A 53 -20.91 -28.86 -32.08
C LYS A 53 -22.09 -28.46 -31.18
N LEU A 54 -21.93 -27.43 -30.36
CA LEU A 54 -22.97 -26.93 -29.46
C LEU A 54 -24.11 -26.22 -30.20
N ARG A 55 -23.89 -25.72 -31.41
CA ARG A 55 -24.95 -25.11 -32.27
C ARG A 55 -26.09 -26.05 -32.61
N ARG A 56 -25.92 -27.38 -32.40
CA ARG A 56 -26.96 -28.41 -32.66
C ARG A 56 -27.97 -28.55 -31.51
N TYR A 57 -27.73 -27.84 -30.38
CA TYR A 57 -28.57 -27.92 -29.20
C TYR A 57 -29.38 -26.64 -29.05
N ASP A 58 -30.61 -26.78 -28.55
CA ASP A 58 -31.54 -25.65 -28.36
C ASP A 58 -31.12 -24.77 -27.19
N SER A 59 -30.57 -25.38 -26.13
CA SER A 59 -30.08 -24.69 -24.93
C SER A 59 -28.86 -25.38 -24.37
N VAL A 60 -27.86 -24.59 -24.03
CA VAL A 60 -26.60 -25.02 -23.38
C VAL A 60 -26.52 -24.44 -21.98
N PHE A 61 -26.14 -25.23 -20.99
CA PHE A 61 -25.89 -24.77 -19.63
C PHE A 61 -24.40 -24.83 -19.35
N SER A 62 -23.83 -23.80 -18.69
CA SER A 62 -22.41 -23.80 -18.33
C SER A 62 -22.15 -23.27 -16.90
N ASN A 63 -21.04 -23.71 -16.33
CA ASN A 63 -20.56 -23.33 -14.99
C ASN A 63 -19.68 -22.08 -15.00
N ASP A 64 -19.18 -21.65 -16.16
CA ASP A 64 -18.25 -20.51 -16.27
C ASP A 64 -18.92 -19.31 -16.93
N THR A 65 -18.90 -18.15 -16.22
CA THR A 65 -19.58 -16.93 -16.67
C THR A 65 -18.90 -16.26 -17.87
N GLY A 66 -17.58 -16.36 -17.98
CA GLY A 66 -16.82 -15.85 -19.11
C GLY A 66 -17.11 -16.64 -20.39
N LEU A 67 -17.13 -17.98 -20.24
CA LEU A 67 -17.50 -18.88 -21.33
C LEU A 67 -18.93 -18.65 -21.81
N ILE A 68 -19.87 -18.42 -20.89
CA ILE A 68 -21.26 -18.07 -21.24
C ILE A 68 -21.31 -16.82 -22.11
N SER A 69 -20.60 -15.77 -21.73
CA SER A 69 -20.54 -14.51 -22.49
C SER A 69 -19.92 -14.72 -23.87
N TYR A 70 -18.82 -15.48 -23.92
CA TYR A 70 -18.14 -15.82 -25.18
C TYR A 70 -19.06 -16.60 -26.15
N LEU A 71 -19.72 -17.65 -25.68
CA LEU A 71 -20.59 -18.49 -26.50
C LEU A 71 -21.87 -17.75 -26.98
N ARG A 72 -22.43 -16.86 -26.15
CA ARG A 72 -23.51 -15.97 -26.51
C ARG A 72 -23.14 -15.02 -27.66
N ASN A 73 -21.94 -14.44 -27.60
CA ASN A 73 -21.41 -13.58 -28.66
C ASN A 73 -21.24 -14.34 -29.98
N ASN A 74 -21.06 -15.67 -29.93
CA ASN A 74 -20.97 -16.56 -31.08
C ASN A 74 -22.34 -17.13 -31.54
N GLY A 75 -23.45 -16.60 -31.02
CA GLY A 75 -24.81 -16.95 -31.44
C GLY A 75 -25.35 -18.26 -30.84
N ILE A 76 -24.80 -18.75 -29.72
CA ILE A 76 -25.28 -19.96 -29.05
C ILE A 76 -26.12 -19.56 -27.83
N ASN A 77 -27.30 -20.19 -27.67
CA ASN A 77 -28.17 -19.96 -26.51
C ASN A 77 -27.60 -20.63 -25.25
N VAL A 78 -26.89 -19.87 -24.43
CA VAL A 78 -26.25 -20.40 -23.22
C VAL A 78 -26.82 -19.76 -21.96
N TYR A 79 -27.07 -20.60 -20.97
CA TYR A 79 -27.62 -20.23 -19.67
C TYR A 79 -26.66 -20.61 -18.54
N VAL A 80 -26.78 -19.92 -17.40
CA VAL A 80 -26.06 -20.27 -16.20
C VAL A 80 -26.62 -21.58 -15.64
N MET A 81 -25.75 -22.52 -15.30
CA MET A 81 -26.12 -23.78 -14.70
C MET A 81 -26.73 -23.59 -13.32
N PRO A 82 -27.85 -24.28 -12.97
CA PRO A 82 -28.42 -24.26 -11.63
C PRO A 82 -27.43 -24.76 -10.57
N SER A 83 -27.45 -24.13 -9.40
CA SER A 83 -26.51 -24.44 -8.30
C SER A 83 -26.59 -25.89 -7.82
N GLU A 84 -27.76 -26.51 -7.87
CA GLU A 84 -27.95 -27.92 -7.52
C GLU A 84 -27.20 -28.85 -8.48
N LYS A 85 -27.29 -28.58 -9.78
CA LYS A 85 -26.59 -29.35 -10.83
C LYS A 85 -25.08 -29.13 -10.76
N ILE A 86 -24.62 -27.94 -10.40
CA ILE A 86 -23.20 -27.66 -10.18
C ILE A 86 -22.67 -28.53 -9.01
N ARG A 87 -23.41 -28.64 -7.91
CA ARG A 87 -23.04 -29.47 -6.76
C ARG A 87 -22.99 -30.96 -7.12
N GLU A 88 -24.01 -31.47 -7.82
CA GLU A 88 -24.08 -32.86 -8.26
C GLU A 88 -22.86 -33.21 -9.08
N ILE A 89 -22.55 -32.43 -10.12
CA ILE A 89 -21.41 -32.69 -11.00
C ILE A 89 -20.07 -32.51 -10.24
N SER A 90 -19.98 -31.54 -9.33
CA SER A 90 -18.77 -31.35 -8.51
C SER A 90 -18.51 -32.52 -7.59
N ASN A 91 -19.53 -33.15 -7.02
CA ASN A 91 -19.40 -34.33 -6.18
C ASN A 91 -18.91 -35.56 -6.97
N HIS A 92 -19.27 -35.64 -8.24
CA HIS A 92 -18.86 -36.73 -9.14
C HIS A 92 -17.77 -36.32 -10.14
N LYS A 93 -17.04 -35.25 -9.86
CA LYS A 93 -16.04 -34.66 -10.76
C LYS A 93 -15.00 -35.68 -11.25
N LEU A 94 -14.44 -36.47 -10.37
CA LEU A 94 -13.44 -37.47 -10.72
C LEU A 94 -13.99 -38.52 -11.71
N TYR A 95 -15.21 -39.00 -11.48
CA TYR A 95 -15.89 -39.90 -12.37
C TYR A 95 -16.01 -39.33 -13.78
N TYR A 96 -16.45 -38.08 -13.92
CA TYR A 96 -16.56 -37.44 -15.23
C TYR A 96 -15.21 -37.20 -15.91
N LEU A 97 -14.15 -36.90 -15.14
CA LEU A 97 -12.80 -36.75 -15.70
C LEU A 97 -12.24 -38.05 -16.26
N ILE A 98 -12.54 -39.20 -15.61
CA ILE A 98 -12.15 -40.51 -16.09
C ILE A 98 -12.99 -40.91 -17.32
N GLN A 99 -14.30 -40.72 -17.27
CA GLN A 99 -15.18 -40.96 -18.44
C GLN A 99 -14.78 -40.11 -19.66
N ALA A 100 -14.38 -38.86 -19.43
CA ALA A 100 -13.90 -37.96 -20.47
C ALA A 100 -12.53 -38.36 -21.06
N GLY A 101 -11.88 -39.38 -20.50
CA GLY A 101 -10.56 -39.82 -20.93
C GLY A 101 -9.44 -38.86 -20.54
N PHE A 102 -9.67 -37.98 -19.57
CA PHE A 102 -8.66 -37.05 -19.11
C PHE A 102 -7.67 -37.68 -18.12
N ALA A 103 -8.11 -38.71 -17.41
CA ALA A 103 -7.32 -39.49 -16.48
C ALA A 103 -7.66 -40.99 -16.63
N GLU A 104 -6.69 -41.87 -16.30
CA GLU A 104 -6.87 -43.32 -16.38
C GLU A 104 -7.66 -43.88 -15.18
N ASN A 105 -7.45 -43.29 -14.00
CA ASN A 105 -8.09 -43.70 -12.75
C ASN A 105 -8.18 -42.50 -11.78
N GLU A 106 -8.85 -42.67 -10.64
CA GLU A 106 -9.02 -41.63 -9.63
C GLU A 106 -7.68 -41.07 -9.09
N TYR A 107 -6.70 -41.97 -8.89
CA TYR A 107 -5.38 -41.61 -8.40
C TYR A 107 -4.66 -40.70 -9.41
N ASP A 108 -4.70 -41.06 -10.70
CA ASP A 108 -4.13 -40.22 -11.78
C ASP A 108 -4.84 -38.87 -11.89
N ALA A 109 -6.17 -38.89 -11.81
CA ALA A 109 -6.94 -37.61 -11.80
C ALA A 109 -6.52 -36.68 -10.66
N HIS A 110 -6.33 -37.24 -9.46
CA HIS A 110 -5.85 -36.47 -8.31
C HIS A 110 -4.44 -35.90 -8.52
N ILE A 111 -3.52 -36.73 -9.08
CA ILE A 111 -2.15 -36.28 -9.39
C ILE A 111 -2.18 -35.13 -10.40
N GLN A 112 -2.92 -35.27 -11.51
CA GLN A 112 -3.01 -34.25 -12.56
C GLN A 112 -3.62 -32.95 -12.03
N LEU A 113 -4.69 -33.01 -11.25
CA LEU A 113 -5.33 -31.84 -10.62
C LEU A 113 -4.40 -31.16 -9.60
N ARG A 114 -3.68 -31.95 -8.80
CA ARG A 114 -2.69 -31.42 -7.84
C ARG A 114 -1.53 -30.73 -8.55
N GLN A 115 -0.97 -31.38 -9.58
CA GLN A 115 0.12 -30.80 -10.36
C GLN A 115 -0.33 -29.49 -11.01
N PHE A 116 -1.50 -29.49 -11.63
CA PHE A 116 -2.09 -28.27 -12.19
C PHE A 116 -2.23 -27.17 -11.13
N ALA A 117 -2.78 -27.48 -9.96
CA ALA A 117 -2.96 -26.49 -8.89
C ALA A 117 -1.63 -25.88 -8.43
N LEU A 118 -0.56 -26.70 -8.33
CA LEU A 118 0.78 -26.23 -7.99
C LEU A 118 1.38 -25.35 -9.09
N ASP A 119 1.30 -25.79 -10.35
CA ASP A 119 1.85 -25.05 -11.50
C ASP A 119 1.10 -23.75 -11.73
N PHE A 120 -0.22 -23.76 -11.61
CA PHE A 120 -1.06 -22.58 -11.76
C PHE A 120 -0.82 -21.56 -10.64
N SER A 121 -0.68 -22.04 -9.40
CA SER A 121 -0.32 -21.19 -8.25
C SER A 121 1.07 -20.57 -8.45
N SER A 122 2.05 -21.37 -8.86
CA SER A 122 3.41 -20.92 -9.14
C SER A 122 3.45 -19.89 -10.28
N SER A 123 2.68 -20.12 -11.34
CA SER A 123 2.58 -19.17 -12.46
C SER A 123 1.95 -17.84 -12.03
N LYS A 124 0.89 -17.89 -11.19
CA LYS A 124 0.28 -16.70 -10.60
C LYS A 124 1.26 -15.92 -9.72
N VAL A 125 2.04 -16.63 -8.89
CA VAL A 125 3.07 -15.99 -8.05
C VAL A 125 4.13 -15.30 -8.92
N ARG A 126 4.62 -15.95 -9.98
CA ARG A 126 5.57 -15.33 -10.92
C ARG A 126 4.99 -14.05 -11.55
N ARG A 127 3.78 -14.12 -12.10
CA ARG A 127 3.11 -12.95 -12.70
C ARG A 127 2.86 -11.81 -11.70
N ILE A 128 2.66 -12.14 -10.42
CA ILE A 128 2.51 -11.15 -9.36
C ILE A 128 3.88 -10.55 -9.01
N SER A 129 4.94 -11.37 -8.92
CA SER A 129 6.29 -10.89 -8.61
C SER A 129 6.89 -9.99 -9.70
N GLU A 130 6.40 -10.08 -10.94
CA GLU A 130 6.79 -9.18 -12.03
C GLU A 130 6.09 -7.81 -11.97
N LYS A 131 5.07 -7.65 -11.12
CA LYS A 131 4.34 -6.38 -10.99
C LYS A 131 5.16 -5.36 -10.20
N LEU A 132 5.65 -4.35 -10.90
CA LEU A 132 6.46 -3.28 -10.31
C LEU A 132 5.73 -2.49 -9.20
N ASP A 133 4.39 -2.38 -9.23
CA ASP A 133 3.61 -1.68 -8.19
C ASP A 133 3.72 -2.35 -6.81
N LEU A 134 3.90 -3.68 -6.76
CA LEU A 134 4.17 -4.40 -5.52
C LEU A 134 5.59 -4.13 -5.00
N HIS A 135 6.57 -4.07 -5.91
CA HIS A 135 7.94 -3.72 -5.54
C HIS A 135 8.03 -2.28 -5.02
N ILE A 136 7.33 -1.32 -5.65
CA ILE A 136 7.20 0.05 -5.13
C ILE A 136 6.61 0.04 -3.72
N SER A 137 5.56 -0.76 -3.49
CA SER A 137 4.93 -0.85 -2.18
C SER A 137 5.86 -1.40 -1.11
N GLN A 138 6.68 -2.40 -1.42
CA GLN A 138 7.67 -2.93 -0.48
C GLN A 138 8.81 -1.94 -0.25
N SER A 139 9.34 -1.35 -1.32
CA SER A 139 10.45 -0.38 -1.22
C SER A 139 10.08 0.85 -0.40
N ILE A 140 8.86 1.39 -0.58
CA ILE A 140 8.43 2.57 0.19
C ILE A 140 8.14 2.23 1.66
N ASN A 141 7.62 1.04 1.96
CA ASN A 141 7.45 0.59 3.34
C ASN A 141 8.81 0.40 4.02
N ALA A 142 9.78 -0.23 3.33
CA ALA A 142 11.15 -0.37 3.83
C ALA A 142 11.81 1.00 4.07
N LEU A 143 11.62 1.97 3.16
CA LEU A 143 12.12 3.33 3.34
C LEU A 143 11.52 4.00 4.58
N ASP A 144 10.20 3.89 4.79
CA ASP A 144 9.52 4.46 5.95
C ASP A 144 9.93 3.76 7.27
N GLU A 145 10.32 2.49 7.22
CA GLU A 145 10.88 1.75 8.36
C GLU A 145 12.31 2.17 8.64
N LEU A 146 13.15 2.33 7.60
CA LEU A 146 14.52 2.85 7.75
C LEU A 146 14.54 4.25 8.39
N ASP A 147 13.63 5.14 7.98
CA ASP A 147 13.50 6.46 8.60
C ASP A 147 13.24 6.38 10.11
N LYS A 148 12.43 5.41 10.55
CA LYS A 148 12.18 5.17 11.98
C LYS A 148 13.41 4.61 12.69
N ILE A 149 14.08 3.62 12.08
CA ILE A 149 15.29 2.99 12.63
C ILE A 149 16.40 4.02 12.79
N ILE A 150 16.68 4.82 11.75
CA ILE A 150 17.67 5.89 11.78
C ILE A 150 17.38 6.88 12.91
N ASN A 151 16.11 7.29 13.08
CA ASN A 151 15.72 8.21 14.15
C ASN A 151 15.90 7.60 15.54
N VAL A 152 15.55 6.33 15.75
CA VAL A 152 15.70 5.65 17.05
C VAL A 152 17.16 5.42 17.39
N ILE A 153 17.97 4.91 16.47
CA ILE A 153 19.41 4.70 16.68
C ILE A 153 20.11 6.05 16.83
N GLY A 154 19.70 7.05 16.03
CA GLY A 154 20.24 8.41 16.09
C GLY A 154 19.99 9.10 17.43
N ALA A 155 18.79 8.96 18.00
CA ALA A 155 18.52 9.46 19.35
C ALA A 155 19.42 8.79 20.39
N ARG A 156 19.61 7.47 20.30
CA ARG A 156 20.49 6.72 21.19
C ARG A 156 21.95 7.14 21.04
N LEU A 157 22.42 7.36 19.81
CA LEU A 157 23.77 7.85 19.55
C LEU A 157 23.98 9.22 20.17
N ARG A 158 23.05 10.15 20.01
CA ARG A 158 23.12 11.51 20.59
C ARG A 158 23.13 11.48 22.12
N GLU A 159 22.25 10.68 22.74
CA GLU A 159 22.19 10.52 24.19
C GLU A 159 23.52 9.93 24.76
N TRP A 160 24.04 8.89 24.10
CA TRP A 160 25.23 8.21 24.64
C TRP A 160 26.52 8.99 24.38
N TYR A 161 26.73 9.48 23.16
CA TYR A 161 27.89 10.32 22.85
C TYR A 161 27.81 11.70 23.53
N GLY A 162 26.61 12.18 23.80
CA GLY A 162 26.37 13.43 24.55
C GLY A 162 26.88 13.41 25.99
N LEU A 163 27.11 12.24 26.61
CA LEU A 163 27.79 12.15 27.88
C LEU A 163 29.27 12.59 27.78
N HIS A 164 29.86 12.40 26.60
CA HIS A 164 31.26 12.75 26.31
C HIS A 164 31.37 14.12 25.65
N PHE A 165 30.46 14.48 24.74
CA PHE A 165 30.48 15.76 24.02
C PHE A 165 29.06 16.29 23.80
N PRO A 166 28.42 16.86 24.85
CA PRO A 166 27.03 17.33 24.80
C PRO A 166 26.82 18.50 23.85
N GLU A 167 27.83 19.33 23.63
CA GLU A 167 27.71 20.54 22.80
C GLU A 167 27.52 20.19 21.32
N LEU A 168 27.98 19.04 20.87
CA LEU A 168 27.85 18.60 19.47
C LEU A 168 26.39 18.47 19.02
N ASP A 169 25.49 18.11 19.93
CA ASP A 169 24.04 17.94 19.61
C ASP A 169 23.38 19.25 19.16
N TYR A 170 23.79 20.36 19.75
CA TYR A 170 23.27 21.69 19.34
C TYR A 170 23.93 22.21 18.06
N LEU A 171 25.20 21.86 17.81
CA LEU A 171 25.96 22.36 16.68
C LEU A 171 25.62 21.59 15.38
N ILE A 172 25.31 20.30 15.48
CA ILE A 172 25.03 19.42 14.32
C ILE A 172 23.65 18.81 14.43
N GLN A 173 22.69 19.38 13.70
CA GLN A 173 21.31 18.90 13.65
C GLN A 173 21.14 17.66 12.75
N ASN A 174 21.94 17.55 11.68
CA ASN A 174 21.87 16.43 10.77
C ASN A 174 22.47 15.17 11.41
N ILE A 175 21.65 14.13 11.57
CA ILE A 175 22.09 12.89 12.23
C ILE A 175 23.14 12.11 11.45
N PHE A 176 23.14 12.20 10.12
CA PHE A 176 24.14 11.58 9.26
C PHE A 176 25.52 12.21 9.50
N THR A 177 25.62 13.54 9.40
CA THR A 177 26.87 14.28 9.67
C THR A 177 27.32 14.09 11.11
N TYR A 178 26.39 14.04 12.08
CA TYR A 178 26.70 13.73 13.47
C TYR A 178 27.36 12.34 13.61
N ALA A 179 26.77 11.33 12.95
CA ALA A 179 27.29 9.96 12.97
C ALA A 179 28.67 9.85 12.29
N GLU A 180 28.89 10.59 11.20
CA GLU A 180 30.19 10.66 10.53
C GLU A 180 31.27 11.25 11.42
N ILE A 181 31.00 12.35 12.12
CA ILE A 181 31.92 12.95 13.07
C ILE A 181 32.29 11.94 14.17
N VAL A 182 31.28 11.31 14.79
CA VAL A 182 31.47 10.32 15.86
C VAL A 182 32.28 9.11 15.37
N LYS A 183 32.00 8.60 14.18
CA LYS A 183 32.72 7.47 13.57
C LYS A 183 34.19 7.80 13.35
N LEU A 184 34.49 8.97 12.77
CA LEU A 184 35.83 9.36 12.38
C LEU A 184 36.69 9.79 13.59
N SER A 185 36.17 10.66 14.44
CA SER A 185 36.93 11.18 15.57
C SER A 185 36.98 10.19 16.73
N GLY A 186 35.85 9.54 17.03
CA GLY A 186 35.66 8.81 18.26
C GLY A 186 35.78 9.74 19.48
N HIS A 187 36.97 9.94 20.02
CA HIS A 187 37.21 10.86 21.12
C HIS A 187 37.14 12.32 20.64
N ARG A 188 36.46 13.20 21.41
CA ARG A 188 36.28 14.62 21.04
C ARG A 188 37.61 15.34 20.72
N ASN A 189 38.70 15.00 21.39
CA ASN A 189 40.02 15.62 21.16
C ASN A 189 40.61 15.31 19.78
N ASN A 190 40.13 14.29 19.07
CA ASN A 190 40.57 13.93 17.75
C ASN A 190 39.86 14.73 16.65
N ILE A 191 38.89 15.55 17.01
CA ILE A 191 38.18 16.40 16.06
C ILE A 191 39.14 17.51 15.62
N ASN A 192 39.35 17.60 14.30
CA ASN A 192 40.22 18.61 13.71
C ASN A 192 39.51 19.30 12.52
N LEU A 193 40.07 20.48 12.14
CA LEU A 193 39.48 21.32 11.10
C LEU A 193 39.36 20.60 9.77
N ASN A 194 40.42 19.93 9.34
CA ASN A 194 40.48 19.24 8.05
C ASN A 194 39.38 18.15 7.93
N MET A 195 39.14 17.41 9.02
CA MET A 195 38.10 16.40 9.08
C MET A 195 36.70 17.04 8.92
N LEU A 196 36.45 18.16 9.61
CA LEU A 196 35.15 18.85 9.52
C LEU A 196 34.90 19.46 8.16
N GLU A 197 35.93 20.05 7.53
CA GLU A 197 35.85 20.58 6.17
C GLU A 197 35.60 19.46 5.13
N ASN A 198 36.26 18.30 5.25
CA ASN A 198 36.02 17.13 4.40
C ASN A 198 34.60 16.57 4.51
N LEU A 199 33.94 16.74 5.65
CA LEU A 199 32.52 16.41 5.84
C LEU A 199 31.56 17.49 5.33
N GLY A 200 32.07 18.53 4.66
CA GLY A 200 31.26 19.62 4.08
C GLY A 200 30.69 20.58 5.12
N ILE A 201 31.28 20.64 6.31
CA ILE A 201 30.84 21.56 7.38
C ILE A 201 31.42 22.94 7.10
N GLU A 202 30.57 23.95 7.09
CA GLU A 202 30.98 25.35 6.89
C GLU A 202 32.01 25.78 7.94
N ARG A 203 33.07 26.49 7.51
CA ARG A 203 34.20 26.87 8.34
C ARG A 203 33.80 27.57 9.65
N LYS A 204 32.85 28.48 9.63
CA LYS A 204 32.34 29.14 10.83
C LYS A 204 31.77 28.14 11.85
N ARG A 205 31.10 27.12 11.39
CA ARG A 205 30.54 26.06 12.21
C ARG A 205 31.64 25.11 12.72
N ALA A 206 32.62 24.81 11.88
CA ALA A 206 33.77 24.01 12.24
C ALA A 206 34.59 24.70 13.38
N ASP A 207 34.85 26.01 13.28
CA ASP A 207 35.49 26.78 14.32
C ASP A 207 34.72 26.75 15.64
N MET A 208 33.39 26.88 15.59
CA MET A 208 32.54 26.76 16.80
C MET A 208 32.65 25.37 17.44
N ILE A 209 32.72 24.30 16.65
CA ILE A 209 32.89 22.92 17.14
C ILE A 209 34.25 22.80 17.83
N LEU A 210 35.33 23.30 17.24
CA LEU A 210 36.68 23.26 17.82
C LEU A 210 36.77 24.05 19.16
N VAL A 211 36.14 25.21 19.23
CA VAL A 211 36.03 25.95 20.51
C VAL A 211 35.23 25.17 21.54
N ALA A 212 34.15 24.50 21.12
CA ALA A 212 33.34 23.66 22.01
C ALA A 212 34.12 22.45 22.53
N VAL A 213 34.97 21.81 21.68
CA VAL A 213 35.87 20.73 22.11
C VAL A 213 36.74 21.14 23.28
N GLN A 214 37.37 22.34 23.18
CA GLN A 214 38.27 22.85 24.24
C GLN A 214 37.54 23.21 25.53
N ARG A 215 36.26 23.61 25.46
CA ARG A 215 35.46 24.07 26.60
C ARG A 215 34.38 23.09 27.03
N SER A 216 34.43 21.87 26.50
CA SER A 216 33.38 20.87 26.73
C SER A 216 33.27 20.49 28.19
N LYS A 217 32.02 20.38 28.66
CA LYS A 217 31.68 19.91 30.01
C LYS A 217 31.41 18.41 30.07
N GLY A 218 31.58 17.70 28.96
CA GLY A 218 31.38 16.24 28.88
C GLY A 218 32.45 15.48 29.66
N GLY A 219 32.09 14.31 30.16
CA GLY A 219 33.01 13.39 30.84
C GLY A 219 33.96 12.67 29.89
N ASP A 220 34.97 12.02 30.45
CA ASP A 220 35.80 11.09 29.69
C ASP A 220 35.05 9.78 29.49
N ILE A 221 35.34 9.11 28.37
CA ILE A 221 34.70 7.87 27.96
C ILE A 221 35.74 6.78 27.79
N LEU A 222 35.41 5.56 28.24
CA LEU A 222 36.28 4.39 28.07
C LEU A 222 36.29 3.96 26.58
N GLU A 223 37.44 3.50 26.09
CA GLU A 223 37.62 3.05 24.72
C GLU A 223 36.67 1.93 24.32
N GLU A 224 36.33 1.04 25.24
CA GLU A 224 35.32 -0.03 25.00
C GLU A 224 33.97 0.54 24.65
N ASN A 225 33.47 1.52 25.43
CA ASN A 225 32.20 2.19 25.16
C ASN A 225 32.26 3.01 23.86
N LEU A 226 33.38 3.68 23.61
CA LEU A 226 33.61 4.46 22.42
C LEU A 226 33.56 3.58 21.16
N SER A 227 34.13 2.37 21.25
CA SER A 227 34.08 1.40 20.13
C SER A 227 32.65 1.02 19.75
N ILE A 228 31.78 0.86 20.77
CA ILE A 228 30.34 0.54 20.55
C ILE A 228 29.61 1.75 19.94
N ILE A 229 29.90 2.96 20.47
CA ILE A 229 29.30 4.20 19.95
C ILE A 229 29.68 4.43 18.47
N LYS A 230 30.95 4.17 18.10
CA LYS A 230 31.42 4.22 16.71
C LYS A 230 30.68 3.22 15.83
N LYS A 231 30.40 2.00 16.31
CA LYS A 231 29.59 1.00 15.58
C LYS A 231 28.16 1.49 15.36
N LEU A 232 27.52 2.10 16.36
CA LEU A 232 26.21 2.74 16.21
C LEU A 232 26.24 3.86 15.16
N GLY A 233 27.27 4.71 15.16
CA GLY A 233 27.46 5.74 14.14
C GLY A 233 27.60 5.14 12.76
N ASN A 234 28.39 4.07 12.60
CA ASN A 234 28.55 3.37 11.33
C ASN A 234 27.22 2.77 10.83
N GLU A 235 26.43 2.19 11.74
CA GLU A 235 25.10 1.66 11.40
C GLU A 235 24.18 2.72 10.82
N ILE A 236 24.13 3.92 11.44
CA ILE A 236 23.33 5.04 10.91
C ILE A 236 23.77 5.43 9.50
N ILE A 237 25.07 5.45 9.23
CA ILE A 237 25.63 5.78 7.91
C ILE A 237 25.15 4.73 6.88
N MET A 238 25.31 3.43 7.19
CA MET A 238 24.90 2.34 6.31
C MET A 238 23.38 2.37 6.01
N GLN A 239 22.56 2.59 7.06
CA GLN A 239 21.10 2.67 6.89
C GLN A 239 20.69 3.90 6.06
N THR A 240 21.40 5.02 6.21
CA THR A 240 21.16 6.23 5.43
C THR A 240 21.54 6.04 3.95
N GLU A 241 22.61 5.31 3.67
CA GLU A 241 22.99 4.95 2.28
C GLU A 241 21.95 4.03 1.64
N LEU A 242 21.54 2.99 2.36
CA LEU A 242 20.46 2.10 1.88
C LEU A 242 19.16 2.87 1.61
N ARG A 243 18.82 3.82 2.48
CA ARG A 243 17.68 4.71 2.29
C ARG A 243 17.78 5.52 0.99
N LYS A 244 18.98 6.03 0.66
CA LYS A 244 19.21 6.76 -0.62
C LYS A 244 19.02 5.86 -1.82
N ILE A 245 19.54 4.63 -1.77
CA ILE A 245 19.39 3.62 -2.83
C ILE A 245 17.91 3.30 -3.05
N LEU A 246 17.14 3.04 -1.98
CA LEU A 246 15.71 2.79 -2.08
C LEU A 246 14.93 3.98 -2.63
N ALA A 247 15.28 5.20 -2.22
CA ALA A 247 14.63 6.41 -2.74
C ALA A 247 14.85 6.56 -4.25
N HIS A 248 16.06 6.30 -4.73
CA HIS A 248 16.39 6.33 -6.17
C HIS A 248 15.66 5.22 -6.94
N GLN A 249 15.66 4.00 -6.42
CA GLN A 249 14.92 2.89 -7.00
C GLN A 249 13.40 3.17 -7.11
N ILE A 250 12.82 3.76 -6.06
CA ILE A 250 11.40 4.17 -6.07
C ILE A 250 11.17 5.22 -7.16
N GLU A 251 12.09 6.17 -7.32
CA GLU A 251 11.98 7.21 -8.33
C GLU A 251 11.98 6.64 -9.76
N GLU A 252 12.88 5.70 -10.05
CA GLU A 252 12.93 5.00 -11.34
C GLU A 252 11.68 4.14 -11.60
N MET A 253 11.23 3.38 -10.60
CA MET A 253 10.04 2.55 -10.74
C MET A 253 8.77 3.39 -10.93
N MET A 254 8.64 4.51 -10.22
CA MET A 254 7.51 5.44 -10.38
C MET A 254 7.51 6.10 -11.75
N GLU A 255 8.67 6.41 -12.31
CA GLU A 255 8.78 6.94 -13.68
C GLU A 255 8.26 5.96 -14.72
N LYS A 256 8.52 4.65 -14.53
CA LYS A 256 8.09 3.60 -15.46
C LYS A 256 6.58 3.30 -15.38
N ILE A 257 5.99 3.31 -14.17
CA ILE A 257 4.61 2.84 -13.98
C ILE A 257 3.61 4.00 -13.90
N ALA A 258 3.99 5.08 -13.22
CA ALA A 258 3.08 6.15 -12.85
C ALA A 258 3.73 7.54 -12.96
N PRO A 259 4.21 7.90 -14.18
CA PRO A 259 4.93 9.15 -14.39
C PRO A 259 4.05 10.39 -14.13
N ASN A 260 2.74 10.34 -14.42
CA ASN A 260 1.83 11.44 -14.17
C ASN A 260 1.55 11.63 -12.67
N ILE A 261 1.44 10.54 -11.92
CA ILE A 261 1.32 10.62 -10.45
C ILE A 261 2.62 11.16 -9.85
N LYS A 262 3.79 10.72 -10.34
CA LYS A 262 5.11 11.21 -9.90
C LYS A 262 5.23 12.72 -10.12
N GLU A 263 4.83 13.22 -11.29
CA GLU A 263 4.86 14.64 -11.64
C GLU A 263 3.99 15.49 -10.70
N LEU A 264 2.79 15.00 -10.37
CA LEU A 264 1.84 15.71 -9.51
C LEU A 264 2.23 15.70 -8.03
N LEU A 265 2.87 14.62 -7.54
CA LEU A 265 3.02 14.36 -6.10
C LEU A 265 4.46 14.25 -5.60
N THR A 266 5.44 14.07 -6.41
CA THR A 266 6.76 13.49 -6.11
C THR A 266 6.75 11.96 -6.03
N ALA A 267 7.88 11.32 -6.29
CA ALA A 267 7.99 9.87 -6.32
C ALA A 267 7.60 9.22 -4.99
N THR A 268 8.10 9.75 -3.87
CA THR A 268 7.87 9.17 -2.53
C THR A 268 6.42 9.30 -2.06
N VAL A 269 5.77 10.44 -2.29
CA VAL A 269 4.36 10.63 -1.91
C VAL A 269 3.43 9.81 -2.80
N GLY A 270 3.73 9.75 -4.11
CA GLY A 270 3.03 8.88 -5.06
C GLY A 270 3.16 7.41 -4.70
N ALA A 271 4.37 6.95 -4.36
CA ALA A 271 4.63 5.57 -3.94
C ALA A 271 3.88 5.20 -2.64
N ARG A 272 3.85 6.10 -1.64
CA ARG A 272 3.05 5.89 -0.41
C ARG A 272 1.55 5.79 -0.71
N LEU A 273 1.06 6.61 -1.62
CA LEU A 273 -0.33 6.57 -2.05
C LEU A 273 -0.65 5.23 -2.73
N LEU A 274 0.21 4.79 -3.64
CA LEU A 274 0.09 3.52 -4.36
C LEU A 274 0.16 2.33 -3.40
N ALA A 275 1.09 2.33 -2.44
CA ALA A 275 1.21 1.29 -1.42
C ALA A 275 -0.05 1.18 -0.54
N LYS A 276 -0.67 2.30 -0.18
CA LYS A 276 -1.93 2.30 0.59
C LYS A 276 -3.14 1.89 -0.24
N ALA A 277 -3.17 2.20 -1.53
CA ALA A 277 -4.18 1.71 -2.45
C ALA A 277 -4.03 0.20 -2.74
N GLY A 278 -2.81 -0.32 -2.66
CA GLY A 278 -2.42 -1.71 -2.89
C GLY A 278 -2.04 -2.04 -4.34
N SER A 279 -2.48 -1.25 -5.32
CA SER A 279 -2.06 -1.35 -6.72
C SER A 279 -2.46 -0.11 -7.51
N LEU A 280 -1.81 0.13 -8.66
CA LEU A 280 -2.19 1.20 -9.58
C LEU A 280 -3.62 1.01 -10.11
N GLN A 281 -4.00 -0.23 -10.39
CA GLN A 281 -5.36 -0.58 -10.82
C GLN A 281 -6.42 -0.20 -9.78
N LYS A 282 -6.18 -0.49 -8.50
CA LYS A 282 -7.10 -0.08 -7.41
C LYS A 282 -7.15 1.43 -7.26
N LEU A 283 -6.00 2.11 -7.38
CA LEU A 283 -5.92 3.57 -7.27
C LEU A 283 -6.70 4.26 -8.38
N SER A 284 -6.67 3.75 -9.62
CA SER A 284 -7.36 4.33 -10.78
C SER A 284 -8.89 4.30 -10.68
N VAL A 285 -9.46 3.32 -9.97
CA VAL A 285 -10.91 3.22 -9.75
C VAL A 285 -11.38 3.95 -8.49
N MET A 286 -10.45 4.42 -7.64
CA MET A 286 -10.81 5.14 -6.43
C MET A 286 -11.37 6.54 -6.76
N PRO A 287 -12.45 6.95 -6.08
CA PRO A 287 -12.93 8.34 -6.19
C PRO A 287 -11.95 9.30 -5.54
N ALA A 288 -11.86 10.52 -6.08
CA ALA A 288 -10.95 11.57 -5.56
C ALA A 288 -11.16 11.89 -4.07
N SER A 289 -12.39 11.74 -3.56
CA SER A 289 -12.70 11.91 -2.13
C SER A 289 -12.00 10.87 -1.25
N THR A 290 -11.86 9.63 -1.70
CA THR A 290 -11.11 8.58 -1.01
C THR A 290 -9.62 8.84 -1.09
N ILE A 291 -9.10 9.22 -2.26
CA ILE A 291 -7.68 9.59 -2.45
C ILE A 291 -7.31 10.77 -1.54
N GLN A 292 -8.21 11.75 -1.35
CA GLN A 292 -7.97 12.90 -0.48
C GLN A 292 -7.64 12.52 0.96
N ILE A 293 -8.29 11.48 1.49
CA ILE A 293 -8.24 11.11 2.92
C ILE A 293 -7.50 9.81 3.20
N ILE A 294 -7.02 9.11 2.17
CA ILE A 294 -6.26 7.87 2.33
C ILE A 294 -5.08 8.08 3.28
N GLY A 295 -4.87 7.15 4.21
CA GLY A 295 -3.89 7.28 5.30
C GLY A 295 -4.40 8.04 6.54
N ALA A 296 -5.63 8.58 6.50
CA ALA A 296 -6.30 9.21 7.64
C ALA A 296 -7.54 8.42 8.11
N GLU A 297 -7.59 7.11 7.85
CA GLU A 297 -8.74 6.24 8.13
C GLU A 297 -9.13 6.27 9.63
N LYS A 298 -8.14 6.22 10.52
CA LYS A 298 -8.38 6.28 11.98
C LYS A 298 -9.08 7.58 12.39
N ALA A 299 -8.71 8.71 11.76
CA ALA A 299 -9.33 10.01 12.01
C ALA A 299 -10.75 10.08 11.43
N LEU A 300 -10.96 9.49 10.24
CA LEU A 300 -12.28 9.38 9.62
C LEU A 300 -13.23 8.55 10.48
N PHE A 301 -12.83 7.35 10.91
CA PHE A 301 -13.65 6.51 11.79
C PHE A 301 -13.94 7.17 13.15
N ARG A 302 -12.98 7.92 13.69
CA ARG A 302 -13.21 8.73 14.89
C ARG A 302 -14.28 9.78 14.64
N SER A 303 -14.21 10.50 13.52
CA SER A 303 -15.19 11.48 13.11
C SER A 303 -16.61 10.89 13.05
N LEU A 304 -16.75 9.74 12.40
CA LEU A 304 -18.04 9.04 12.28
C LEU A 304 -18.61 8.59 13.65
N LYS A 305 -17.73 8.14 14.58
CA LYS A 305 -18.17 7.67 15.90
C LYS A 305 -18.45 8.79 16.91
N THR A 306 -17.78 9.93 16.80
CA THR A 306 -17.79 10.99 17.81
C THR A 306 -18.42 12.29 17.34
N GLY A 307 -18.77 12.41 16.05
CA GLY A 307 -19.20 13.67 15.44
C GLY A 307 -18.10 14.74 15.35
N ALA A 308 -16.83 14.35 15.57
CA ALA A 308 -15.70 15.24 15.39
C ALA A 308 -15.56 15.65 13.89
N PRO A 309 -14.95 16.81 13.57
CA PRO A 309 -14.72 17.20 12.18
C PRO A 309 -13.95 16.13 11.40
N PRO A 310 -14.35 15.80 10.15
CA PRO A 310 -13.64 14.83 9.34
C PRO A 310 -12.25 15.32 8.95
N PRO A 311 -11.31 14.40 8.66
CA PRO A 311 -9.97 14.77 8.21
C PRO A 311 -10.04 15.52 6.88
N LYS A 312 -9.25 16.58 6.74
CA LYS A 312 -9.19 17.40 5.52
C LYS A 312 -8.28 16.81 4.45
N HIS A 313 -7.31 16.02 4.86
CA HIS A 313 -6.29 15.37 4.03
C HIS A 313 -5.71 14.14 4.76
N GLY A 314 -5.15 13.21 4.00
CA GLY A 314 -4.37 12.06 4.48
C GLY A 314 -2.91 12.18 4.09
N ILE A 315 -2.37 11.15 3.40
CA ILE A 315 -0.96 11.08 2.91
C ILE A 315 -0.60 12.30 2.05
N LEU A 316 -1.54 12.85 1.30
CA LEU A 316 -1.32 14.03 0.46
C LEU A 316 -0.74 15.22 1.24
N PHE A 317 -0.88 15.24 2.58
CA PHE A 317 -0.29 16.29 3.41
C PHE A 317 1.26 16.33 3.36
N GLN A 318 1.88 15.23 2.99
CA GLN A 318 3.34 15.15 2.84
C GLN A 318 3.84 15.89 1.57
N HIS A 319 2.93 16.25 0.66
CA HIS A 319 3.28 17.04 -0.51
C HIS A 319 3.72 18.46 -0.11
N PRO A 320 4.87 18.99 -0.61
CA PRO A 320 5.44 20.27 -0.18
C PRO A 320 4.46 21.43 -0.26
N ILE A 321 3.71 21.54 -1.36
CA ILE A 321 2.72 22.61 -1.58
C ILE A 321 1.62 22.57 -0.50
N LEU A 322 1.16 21.38 -0.12
CA LEU A 322 0.10 21.25 0.86
C LEU A 322 0.61 21.43 2.29
N HIS A 323 1.83 21.00 2.56
CA HIS A 323 2.47 21.16 3.86
C HIS A 323 2.73 22.63 4.19
N SER A 324 3.26 23.41 3.24
CA SER A 324 3.53 24.84 3.39
C SER A 324 2.28 25.71 3.42
N ALA A 325 1.15 25.21 2.88
CA ALA A 325 -0.08 25.98 2.78
C ALA A 325 -0.69 26.33 4.16
N PRO A 326 -1.37 27.51 4.29
CA PRO A 326 -2.12 27.89 5.47
C PRO A 326 -3.23 26.87 5.81
N LYS A 327 -3.52 26.68 7.11
CA LYS A 327 -4.48 25.68 7.60
C LYS A 327 -5.87 25.79 6.96
N TRP A 328 -6.31 26.98 6.59
CA TRP A 328 -7.63 27.22 5.96
C TRP A 328 -7.67 26.87 4.46
N GLN A 329 -6.52 26.86 3.77
CA GLN A 329 -6.43 26.50 2.35
C GLN A 329 -6.22 25.00 2.15
N ARG A 330 -5.57 24.29 3.10
CA ARG A 330 -5.15 22.87 2.97
C ARG A 330 -6.23 21.93 2.47
N GLY A 331 -7.46 22.04 2.99
CA GLY A 331 -8.56 21.16 2.58
C GLY A 331 -9.03 21.39 1.15
N LYS A 332 -8.91 22.64 0.64
CA LYS A 332 -9.26 22.97 -0.75
C LYS A 332 -8.18 22.51 -1.72
N MET A 333 -6.92 22.74 -1.37
CA MET A 333 -5.76 22.27 -2.14
C MET A 333 -5.71 20.74 -2.18
N ALA A 334 -5.91 20.05 -1.03
CA ALA A 334 -5.96 18.58 -0.99
C ALA A 334 -7.02 18.00 -1.93
N ARG A 335 -8.19 18.67 -2.03
CA ARG A 335 -9.24 18.25 -2.97
C ARG A 335 -8.83 18.47 -4.43
N ALA A 336 -8.20 19.61 -4.75
CA ALA A 336 -7.69 19.87 -6.09
C ALA A 336 -6.63 18.85 -6.50
N ILE A 337 -5.65 18.60 -5.64
CA ILE A 337 -4.61 17.58 -5.85
C ILE A 337 -5.26 16.19 -6.04
N ALA A 338 -6.13 15.76 -5.13
CA ALA A 338 -6.77 14.44 -5.20
C ALA A 338 -7.57 14.23 -6.49
N SER A 339 -8.26 15.27 -7.00
CA SER A 339 -9.00 15.18 -8.25
C SER A 339 -8.09 14.98 -9.46
N LYS A 340 -6.93 15.66 -9.50
CA LYS A 340 -5.95 15.49 -10.57
C LYS A 340 -5.21 14.17 -10.47
N VAL A 341 -4.88 13.71 -9.27
CA VAL A 341 -4.30 12.38 -9.03
C VAL A 341 -5.24 11.25 -9.48
N ALA A 342 -6.56 11.39 -9.27
CA ALA A 342 -7.51 10.40 -9.77
C ALA A 342 -7.52 10.32 -11.31
N ILE A 343 -7.30 11.43 -12.00
CA ILE A 343 -7.18 11.46 -13.47
C ILE A 343 -5.83 10.87 -13.88
N ALA A 344 -4.73 11.30 -13.25
CA ALA A 344 -3.39 10.82 -13.52
C ALA A 344 -3.27 9.30 -13.35
N ALA A 345 -3.85 8.74 -12.29
CA ALA A 345 -3.85 7.29 -12.06
C ALA A 345 -4.55 6.49 -13.18
N ARG A 346 -5.61 7.05 -13.78
CA ARG A 346 -6.28 6.44 -14.93
C ARG A 346 -5.44 6.54 -16.19
N ILE A 347 -4.80 7.68 -16.43
CA ILE A 347 -3.90 7.86 -17.58
C ILE A 347 -2.71 6.91 -17.47
N ASP A 348 -2.06 6.85 -16.30
CA ASP A 348 -0.92 5.95 -16.06
C ASP A 348 -1.29 4.49 -16.29
N LEU A 349 -2.53 4.07 -15.92
CA LEU A 349 -2.98 2.70 -16.11
C LEU A 349 -3.37 2.39 -17.57
N PHE A 350 -4.14 3.28 -18.24
CA PHE A 350 -4.78 2.97 -19.52
C PHE A 350 -3.99 3.45 -20.73
N ARG A 351 -3.07 4.42 -20.57
CA ARG A 351 -2.19 4.92 -21.63
C ARG A 351 -0.74 4.47 -21.47
N ASN A 352 -0.50 3.40 -20.72
CA ASN A 352 0.83 2.81 -20.52
C ASN A 352 1.91 3.83 -20.10
N GLY A 353 1.53 4.81 -19.26
CA GLY A 353 2.48 5.78 -18.71
C GLY A 353 2.86 6.93 -19.64
N GLU A 354 2.07 7.23 -20.67
CA GLU A 354 2.28 8.47 -21.46
C GLU A 354 2.14 9.70 -20.54
N LYS A 355 3.15 10.59 -20.59
CA LYS A 355 3.14 11.83 -19.79
C LYS A 355 2.17 12.85 -20.38
N ASP A 356 1.30 13.37 -19.52
CA ASP A 356 0.37 14.46 -19.84
C ASP A 356 0.67 15.69 -18.97
N LEU A 357 1.50 16.58 -19.51
CA LEU A 357 1.92 17.81 -18.82
C LEU A 357 0.77 18.76 -18.54
N HIS A 358 -0.31 18.67 -19.31
CA HIS A 358 -1.48 19.54 -19.16
C HIS A 358 -2.18 19.38 -17.80
N ILE A 359 -2.09 18.20 -17.19
CA ILE A 359 -2.68 17.94 -15.86
C ILE A 359 -1.92 18.71 -14.78
N SER A 360 -0.60 18.80 -14.86
CA SER A 360 0.23 19.53 -13.90
C SER A 360 0.01 21.04 -14.02
N GLU A 361 -0.10 21.56 -15.23
CA GLU A 361 -0.43 22.98 -15.49
C GLU A 361 -1.79 23.35 -14.93
N GLN A 362 -2.83 22.53 -15.20
CA GLN A 362 -4.16 22.74 -14.64
C GLN A 362 -4.18 22.70 -13.12
N LEU A 363 -3.37 21.82 -12.50
CA LEU A 363 -3.24 21.76 -11.05
C LEU A 363 -2.61 23.05 -10.52
N ASN A 364 -1.52 23.50 -11.11
CA ASN A 364 -0.81 24.71 -10.71
C ASN A 364 -1.70 25.95 -10.82
N THR A 365 -2.43 26.11 -11.93
CA THR A 365 -3.42 27.15 -12.12
C THR A 365 -4.49 27.12 -11.01
N ARG A 366 -5.00 25.93 -10.71
CA ARG A 366 -6.02 25.78 -9.66
C ARG A 366 -5.50 26.07 -8.26
N ILE A 367 -4.25 25.73 -7.97
CA ILE A 367 -3.59 26.08 -6.70
C ILE A 367 -3.43 27.58 -6.56
N ALA A 368 -2.99 28.27 -7.62
CA ALA A 368 -2.85 29.73 -7.65
C ALA A 368 -4.19 30.43 -7.39
N GLU A 369 -5.28 30.00 -8.06
CA GLU A 369 -6.63 30.50 -7.81
C GLU A 369 -7.06 30.34 -6.34
N ILE A 370 -6.74 29.17 -5.73
CA ILE A 370 -7.08 28.91 -4.32
C ILE A 370 -6.28 29.84 -3.39
N GLN A 371 -5.01 30.06 -3.68
CA GLN A 371 -4.15 30.97 -2.91
C GLN A 371 -4.64 32.39 -2.98
N GLU A 372 -5.04 32.86 -4.16
CA GLU A 372 -5.54 34.20 -4.38
C GLU A 372 -6.92 34.43 -3.74
N LYS A 373 -7.88 33.52 -3.98
CA LYS A 373 -9.25 33.60 -3.49
C LYS A 373 -9.37 33.49 -1.97
N TYR A 374 -8.44 32.80 -1.32
CA TYR A 374 -8.52 32.51 0.12
C TYR A 374 -7.26 33.02 0.87
N LYS A 375 -6.83 34.23 0.59
CA LYS A 375 -5.71 34.90 1.29
C LYS A 375 -5.93 34.94 2.80
N GLU A 376 -7.16 35.16 3.22
CA GLU A 376 -7.56 35.26 4.62
C GLU A 376 -8.48 34.11 5.05
N PRO A 377 -8.44 33.72 6.35
CA PRO A 377 -9.36 32.74 6.89
C PRO A 377 -10.80 33.27 6.87
N SER A 378 -11.77 32.46 6.44
CA SER A 378 -13.18 32.82 6.47
C SER A 378 -13.66 33.07 7.92
N LEU A 379 -14.59 34.02 8.12
CA LEU A 379 -15.16 34.36 9.44
C LEU A 379 -15.69 33.16 10.24
N SER A 380 -16.16 32.11 9.56
CA SER A 380 -16.59 30.87 10.18
C SER A 380 -15.45 30.04 10.79
N GLN A 381 -14.20 30.27 10.38
CA GLN A 381 -13.00 29.58 10.89
C GLN A 381 -12.28 30.37 11.98
N GLN A 382 -12.67 31.63 12.21
CA GLN A 382 -12.15 32.47 13.28
C GLN A 382 -12.83 32.23 14.63
N LYS A 383 -13.90 31.41 14.70
CA LYS A 383 -14.53 31.06 15.99
C LYS A 383 -13.55 30.22 16.81
N PRO A 384 -13.23 30.61 18.03
CA PRO A 384 -12.35 29.89 18.91
C PRO A 384 -12.89 28.46 19.09
N TYR A 385 -11.97 27.51 18.99
CA TYR A 385 -12.25 26.09 19.09
C TYR A 385 -13.05 25.81 20.38
N ARG A 386 -14.18 25.13 20.25
CA ARG A 386 -15.17 24.74 21.28
C ARG A 386 -14.60 24.05 22.54
N LYS A 387 -13.30 24.17 22.85
CA LYS A 387 -12.69 23.69 24.11
C LYS A 387 -13.21 24.42 25.32
N GLU A 388 -13.50 25.71 25.22
CA GLU A 388 -14.04 26.48 26.33
C GLU A 388 -15.50 26.13 26.68
N MET A 389 -16.34 25.86 25.68
CA MET A 389 -17.72 25.42 25.97
C MET A 389 -17.80 24.01 26.59
N MET A 390 -16.86 23.10 26.34
CA MET A 390 -16.79 21.83 27.04
C MET A 390 -16.32 21.98 28.48
N MET A 391 -15.42 22.92 28.79
CA MET A 391 -15.02 23.22 30.17
C MET A 391 -16.12 23.94 30.95
N ILE A 392 -16.86 24.84 30.33
CA ILE A 392 -17.98 25.56 30.94
C ILE A 392 -19.16 24.59 31.25
N ASN A 393 -19.48 23.66 30.36
CA ASN A 393 -20.47 22.61 30.60
C ASN A 393 -20.01 21.53 31.61
N TYR A 394 -18.71 21.30 31.73
CA TYR A 394 -18.16 20.36 32.71
C TYR A 394 -18.25 20.93 34.14
N ASN A 395 -18.13 22.24 34.29
CA ASN A 395 -18.24 22.91 35.59
C ASN A 395 -19.69 23.21 35.99
N ARG A 396 -20.65 23.24 35.06
CA ARG A 396 -22.07 23.49 35.34
C ARG A 396 -22.87 22.27 35.83
N ASN A 397 -22.33 21.04 35.82
CA ASN A 397 -23.07 19.85 36.22
C ASN A 397 -22.27 18.92 37.15
N PRO A 398 -22.14 19.25 38.44
CA PRO A 398 -21.37 18.46 39.41
C PRO A 398 -21.90 17.04 39.63
N LYS A 399 -23.19 16.77 39.33
CA LYS A 399 -23.80 15.43 39.46
C LYS A 399 -23.27 14.39 38.45
N ARG A 400 -22.66 14.81 37.31
CA ARG A 400 -22.03 13.88 36.39
C ARG A 400 -20.63 13.39 36.83
N ARG A 401 -19.98 14.06 37.77
CA ARG A 401 -18.66 13.70 38.29
C ARG A 401 -18.76 12.49 39.25
N PHE A 402 -19.84 12.41 40.03
CA PHE A 402 -20.03 11.32 41.00
C PHE A 402 -20.36 9.96 40.34
N ASN A 403 -21.12 9.95 39.24
CA ASN A 403 -21.46 8.71 38.53
C ASN A 403 -20.32 8.06 37.72
N LYS A 404 -19.28 8.82 37.38
CA LYS A 404 -18.13 8.27 36.64
C LYS A 404 -17.10 7.63 37.57
N PHE A 405 -16.97 8.11 38.80
CA PHE A 405 -16.12 7.51 39.84
C PHE A 405 -16.70 6.19 40.35
N ASN A 406 -18.00 6.14 40.60
CA ASN A 406 -18.69 4.91 41.07
C ASN A 406 -18.71 3.80 40.00
N LYS A 407 -18.80 4.12 38.69
CA LYS A 407 -18.69 3.12 37.63
C LYS A 407 -17.29 2.52 37.48
N LYS A 408 -16.21 3.22 37.84
CA LYS A 408 -14.85 2.67 37.83
C LYS A 408 -14.58 1.75 39.02
N HIS A 409 -15.14 2.03 40.20
CA HIS A 409 -14.99 1.17 41.39
C HIS A 409 -15.82 -0.10 41.29
N VAL A 410 -17.05 -0.04 40.73
CA VAL A 410 -17.91 -1.22 40.55
C VAL A 410 -17.33 -2.17 39.49
N LYS A 411 -16.59 -1.66 38.44
CA LYS A 411 -15.93 -2.55 37.50
C LYS A 411 -14.66 -3.22 38.05
N LYS A 412 -13.94 -2.60 38.97
CA LYS A 412 -12.75 -3.24 39.61
C LYS A 412 -13.19 -4.38 40.56
N ASN A 413 -14.29 -4.24 41.27
CA ASN A 413 -14.79 -5.29 42.18
C ASN A 413 -15.46 -6.49 41.46
N LYS A 414 -15.89 -6.33 40.20
CA LYS A 414 -16.42 -7.48 39.42
C LYS A 414 -15.28 -8.33 38.78
N PHE A 415 -14.10 -7.78 38.58
CA PHE A 415 -12.96 -8.54 38.06
C PHE A 415 -12.19 -9.34 39.10
N SER A 416 -12.25 -8.91 40.41
CA SER A 416 -11.58 -9.62 41.50
C SER A 416 -12.37 -10.86 42.00
N LYS A 417 -13.65 -11.00 41.63
CA LYS A 417 -14.49 -12.15 42.05
C LYS A 417 -14.55 -13.30 41.03
N ARG A 418 -13.87 -13.18 39.87
CA ARG A 418 -13.87 -14.23 38.82
C ARG A 418 -12.60 -15.10 38.79
N ASN A 419 -11.63 -14.86 39.67
CA ASN A 419 -10.41 -15.66 39.79
C ASN A 419 -10.28 -16.40 41.10
N LYS A 420 -11.41 -16.84 41.67
CA LYS A 420 -11.42 -17.85 42.76
C LYS A 420 -12.50 -18.86 42.43
N TYR A 421 -12.15 -19.82 41.57
CA TYR A 421 -12.57 -21.24 41.55
C TYR A 421 -11.72 -21.93 40.50
#